data_aed527e63824753e6355b2a7e2fd5883
#
_entry.id   aed527e63824753e6355b2a7e2fd5883
#
_cell.length_a   1.000
_cell.length_b   1.000
_cell.length_c   1.000
_cell.angle_alpha   90.00
_cell.angle_beta   90.00
_cell.angle_gamma   90.00
#
_symmetry.space_group_name_H-M   'P 1'
#
loop_
_entity.id
_entity.type
_entity.pdbx_description
1 polymer ?
#
loop_
_entity_poly.entity_id
_entity_poly.type
_entity_poly.pdbx_seq_one_letter_code
_entity_poly.pdbx_strand_id
1 'polypeptide(L)'
;PNLNLLGKREPEVYGNETFESYFNKLQTQYSNLKLEYYQSNIEGEIISKIQDVGFSYDGIILNAGAYTHTSIGIGDAVKAITTSVIEVHISNTFARESFRHQSYISPNAKGIIVGFGLESYELALRAFE
;
A
#
# COMPACT_ATOMS: atom_id res chain seq x y z
N PRO A 1 0.41 2.94 -7.36
CA PRO A 1 -0.09 3.44 -8.63
C PRO A 1 -1.61 3.39 -8.72
N ASN A 2 -2.17 4.27 -9.52
CA ASN A 2 -3.60 4.39 -9.79
C ASN A 2 -4.48 4.85 -8.62
N LEU A 3 -3.96 5.04 -7.43
CA LEU A 3 -4.73 5.57 -6.31
C LEU A 3 -5.26 6.97 -6.58
N ASN A 4 -4.59 7.72 -7.45
CA ASN A 4 -5.05 9.02 -7.91
C ASN A 4 -6.38 8.95 -8.68
N LEU A 5 -6.77 7.76 -9.16
CA LEU A 5 -8.04 7.52 -9.86
C LEU A 5 -9.13 6.95 -8.93
N LEU A 6 -8.83 6.77 -7.65
CA LEU A 6 -9.81 6.27 -6.70
C LEU A 6 -10.99 7.25 -6.62
N GLY A 7 -12.20 6.71 -6.66
CA GLY A 7 -13.44 7.48 -6.76
C GLY A 7 -13.91 7.74 -8.18
N LYS A 8 -13.06 7.50 -9.19
CA LYS A 8 -13.37 7.70 -10.61
C LYS A 8 -13.36 6.39 -11.40
N ARG A 9 -12.56 5.41 -10.95
CA ARG A 9 -12.30 4.15 -11.63
C ARG A 9 -13.05 3.03 -10.93
N GLU A 10 -13.80 2.24 -11.70
CA GLU A 10 -14.47 1.03 -11.24
C GLU A 10 -15.11 1.20 -9.85
N PRO A 11 -16.09 2.13 -9.69
CA PRO A 11 -16.66 2.43 -8.37
C PRO A 11 -17.27 1.21 -7.67
N GLU A 12 -17.74 0.23 -8.44
CA GLU A 12 -18.31 -1.01 -7.91
C GLU A 12 -17.27 -1.90 -7.22
N VAL A 13 -15.99 -1.70 -7.52
CA VAL A 13 -14.87 -2.45 -6.92
C VAL A 13 -14.17 -1.61 -5.85
N TYR A 14 -13.87 -0.35 -6.16
CA TYR A 14 -13.02 0.51 -5.33
C TYR A 14 -13.78 1.59 -4.56
N GLY A 15 -15.10 1.75 -4.83
CA GLY A 15 -15.94 2.77 -4.21
C GLY A 15 -15.80 4.14 -4.86
N ASN A 16 -16.58 5.10 -4.35
CA ASN A 16 -16.64 6.47 -4.86
C ASN A 16 -15.77 7.45 -4.06
N GLU A 17 -15.24 7.04 -2.93
CA GLU A 17 -14.43 7.89 -2.07
C GLU A 17 -13.04 8.08 -2.65
N THR A 18 -12.50 9.32 -2.62
CA THR A 18 -11.10 9.56 -3.00
C THR A 18 -10.19 9.10 -1.88
N PHE A 19 -8.92 8.81 -2.22
CA PHE A 19 -7.97 8.43 -1.19
C PHE A 19 -7.67 9.59 -0.23
N GLU A 20 -7.60 10.81 -0.74
CA GLU A 20 -7.38 12.00 0.08
C GLU A 20 -8.47 12.16 1.14
N SER A 21 -9.74 11.96 0.78
CA SER A 21 -10.86 12.00 1.70
C SER A 21 -10.74 10.91 2.77
N TYR A 22 -10.42 9.70 2.37
CA TYR A 22 -10.22 8.57 3.28
C TYR A 22 -9.02 8.84 4.22
N PHE A 23 -7.93 9.35 3.68
CA PHE A 23 -6.73 9.67 4.45
C PHE A 23 -7.00 10.71 5.53
N ASN A 24 -7.80 11.73 5.22
CA ASN A 24 -8.20 12.74 6.20
C ASN A 24 -8.97 12.11 7.36
N LYS A 25 -9.83 11.14 7.08
CA LYS A 25 -10.56 10.40 8.13
C LYS A 25 -9.59 9.60 9.01
N LEU A 26 -8.62 8.94 8.39
CA LEU A 26 -7.61 8.18 9.15
C LEU A 26 -6.78 9.10 10.06
N GLN A 27 -6.36 10.25 9.57
CA GLN A 27 -5.61 11.22 10.36
C GLN A 27 -6.39 11.69 11.58
N THR A 28 -7.70 11.89 11.43
CA THR A 28 -8.57 12.29 12.52
C THR A 28 -8.75 11.15 13.53
N GLN A 29 -8.99 9.95 13.02
CA GLN A 29 -9.25 8.77 13.88
C GLN A 29 -7.99 8.33 14.64
N TYR A 30 -6.83 8.46 14.02
CA TYR A 30 -5.53 8.07 14.60
C TYR A 30 -4.68 9.31 14.87
N SER A 31 -5.25 10.28 15.58
CA SER A 31 -4.61 11.58 15.83
C SER A 31 -3.30 11.49 16.64
N ASN A 32 -3.08 10.37 17.33
CA ASN A 32 -1.83 10.10 18.05
C ASN A 32 -0.71 9.59 17.14
N LEU A 33 -1.01 9.31 15.87
CA LEU A 33 -0.03 8.88 14.87
C LEU A 33 0.23 10.00 13.87
N LYS A 34 1.48 10.16 13.47
CA LYS A 34 1.83 11.04 12.36
C LYS A 34 1.78 10.23 11.08
N LEU A 35 0.67 10.35 10.36
CA LEU A 35 0.47 9.66 9.09
C LEU A 35 0.91 10.55 7.94
N GLU A 36 1.63 9.97 7.00
CA GLU A 36 2.01 10.60 5.74
C GLU A 36 1.55 9.73 4.59
N TYR A 37 1.19 10.38 3.50
CA TYR A 37 0.68 9.73 2.30
C TYR A 37 1.54 10.09 1.10
N TYR A 38 1.82 9.09 0.27
CA TYR A 38 2.55 9.26 -0.97
C TYR A 38 1.93 8.38 -2.05
N GLN A 39 1.80 8.91 -3.25
CA GLN A 39 1.32 8.15 -4.40
C GLN A 39 2.13 8.51 -5.63
N SER A 40 2.49 7.52 -6.43
CA SER A 40 3.11 7.71 -7.73
C SER A 40 2.75 6.56 -8.66
N ASN A 41 2.67 6.84 -9.95
CA ASN A 41 2.54 5.82 -10.99
C ASN A 41 3.91 5.38 -11.53
N ILE A 42 4.98 6.00 -11.08
CA ILE A 42 6.33 5.78 -11.60
C ILE A 42 7.09 4.85 -10.65
N GLU A 43 7.47 3.69 -11.15
CA GLU A 43 8.14 2.65 -10.37
C GLU A 43 9.38 3.18 -9.65
N GLY A 44 10.23 3.92 -10.36
CA GLY A 44 11.46 4.47 -9.78
C GLY A 44 11.21 5.45 -8.65
N GLU A 45 10.14 6.24 -8.74
CA GLU A 45 9.75 7.15 -7.66
C GLU A 45 9.31 6.39 -6.41
N ILE A 46 8.57 5.30 -6.59
CA ILE A 46 8.15 4.44 -5.48
C ILE A 46 9.37 3.83 -4.79
N ILE A 47 10.32 3.32 -5.57
CA ILE A 47 11.57 2.77 -5.06
C ILE A 47 12.32 3.83 -4.24
N SER A 48 12.48 5.02 -4.80
CA SER A 48 13.20 6.11 -4.13
C SER A 48 12.50 6.53 -2.83
N LYS A 49 11.17 6.57 -2.83
CA LYS A 49 10.41 6.92 -1.62
C LYS A 49 10.56 5.85 -0.54
N ILE A 50 10.54 4.58 -0.89
CA ILE A 50 10.78 3.48 0.06
C ILE A 50 12.15 3.64 0.71
N GLN A 51 13.18 3.92 -0.09
CA GLN A 51 14.54 4.14 0.44
C GLN A 51 14.60 5.36 1.36
N ASP A 52 13.90 6.43 0.98
CA ASP A 52 13.89 7.69 1.74
C ASP A 52 13.29 7.52 3.13
N VAL A 53 12.19 6.79 3.25
CA VAL A 53 11.49 6.59 4.53
C VAL A 53 11.89 5.31 5.26
N GLY A 54 12.64 4.43 4.59
CA GLY A 54 12.85 3.05 5.03
C GLY A 54 13.78 2.86 6.23
N PHE A 55 14.39 3.92 6.76
CA PHE A 55 15.34 3.83 7.88
C PHE A 55 14.97 4.71 9.07
N SER A 56 13.87 5.46 8.97
CA SER A 56 13.50 6.43 10.02
C SER A 56 12.04 6.39 10.45
N TYR A 57 11.17 5.80 9.65
CA TYR A 57 9.74 5.69 9.98
C TYR A 57 9.48 4.43 10.81
N ASP A 58 8.39 4.45 11.57
CA ASP A 58 7.99 3.31 12.41
C ASP A 58 7.32 2.18 11.61
N GLY A 59 6.77 2.51 10.46
CA GLY A 59 6.12 1.52 9.59
C GLY A 59 5.79 2.10 8.24
N ILE A 60 5.69 1.23 7.25
CA ILE A 60 5.27 1.55 5.88
C ILE A 60 4.12 0.64 5.51
N ILE A 61 3.04 1.24 5.02
CA ILE A 61 1.93 0.50 4.41
C ILE A 61 2.06 0.70 2.91
N LEU A 62 2.29 -0.38 2.19
CA LEU A 62 2.60 -0.34 0.76
C LEU A 62 1.53 -1.03 -0.07
N ASN A 63 0.86 -0.26 -0.91
CA ASN A 63 0.02 -0.76 -1.98
C ASN A 63 0.72 -0.46 -3.31
N ALA A 64 1.46 -1.43 -3.82
CA ALA A 64 2.20 -1.26 -5.07
C ALA A 64 1.33 -1.55 -6.31
N GLY A 65 0.05 -1.87 -6.12
CA GLY A 65 -0.86 -2.15 -7.22
C GLY A 65 -0.32 -3.24 -8.14
N ALA A 66 -0.40 -3.04 -9.44
CA ALA A 66 0.08 -4.02 -10.41
C ALA A 66 1.59 -4.26 -10.34
N TYR A 67 2.37 -3.28 -9.85
CA TYR A 67 3.82 -3.48 -9.68
C TYR A 67 4.15 -4.57 -8.67
N THR A 68 3.23 -4.92 -7.78
CA THR A 68 3.38 -6.05 -6.87
C THR A 68 3.76 -7.33 -7.61
N HIS A 69 3.19 -7.50 -8.81
CA HIS A 69 3.29 -8.74 -9.59
C HIS A 69 4.39 -8.70 -10.64
N THR A 70 5.07 -7.57 -10.81
CA THR A 70 6.06 -7.37 -11.89
C THR A 70 7.36 -6.75 -11.42
N SER A 71 7.37 -6.00 -10.31
CA SER A 71 8.54 -5.21 -9.94
C SER A 71 9.44 -5.93 -8.95
N ILE A 72 10.47 -6.55 -9.48
CA ILE A 72 11.58 -7.05 -8.69
C ILE A 72 12.29 -5.88 -7.98
N GLY A 73 12.37 -4.72 -8.64
CA GLY A 73 13.01 -3.54 -8.08
C GLY A 73 12.35 -3.03 -6.80
N ILE A 74 11.00 -3.00 -6.76
CA ILE A 74 10.29 -2.62 -5.54
C ILE A 74 10.51 -3.69 -4.46
N GLY A 75 10.46 -4.97 -4.82
CA GLY A 75 10.76 -6.06 -3.89
C GLY A 75 12.15 -5.92 -3.27
N ASP A 76 13.14 -5.59 -4.08
CA ASP A 76 14.51 -5.37 -3.61
C ASP A 76 14.60 -4.16 -2.67
N ALA A 77 13.87 -3.10 -2.96
CA ALA A 77 13.83 -1.91 -2.08
C ALA A 77 13.24 -2.25 -0.72
N VAL A 78 12.15 -3.01 -0.68
CA VAL A 78 11.54 -3.47 0.57
C VAL A 78 12.51 -4.33 1.38
N LYS A 79 13.25 -5.21 0.70
CA LYS A 79 14.26 -6.06 1.34
C LYS A 79 15.41 -5.25 1.94
N ALA A 80 15.79 -4.15 1.30
CA ALA A 80 16.98 -3.36 1.66
C ALA A 80 16.80 -2.47 2.88
N ILE A 81 15.55 -2.11 3.22
CA ILE A 81 15.27 -1.17 4.32
C ILE A 81 15.10 -1.89 5.65
N THR A 82 15.15 -1.11 6.75
CA THR A 82 14.97 -1.66 8.10
C THR A 82 13.55 -1.44 8.64
N THR A 83 12.83 -0.44 8.12
CA THR A 83 11.45 -0.19 8.52
C THR A 83 10.53 -1.33 8.06
N SER A 84 9.70 -1.84 8.94
CA SER A 84 8.76 -2.90 8.62
C SER A 84 7.70 -2.44 7.61
N VAL A 85 7.42 -3.29 6.63
CA VAL A 85 6.43 -3.03 5.58
C VAL A 85 5.27 -4.00 5.72
N ILE A 86 4.03 -3.48 5.65
CA ILE A 86 2.83 -4.29 5.47
C ILE A 86 2.33 -4.06 4.06
N GLU A 87 2.21 -5.14 3.31
CA GLU A 87 1.65 -5.12 1.95
C GLU A 87 0.13 -5.06 2.02
N VAL A 88 -0.48 -4.14 1.25
CA VAL A 88 -1.93 -3.95 1.24
C VAL A 88 -2.46 -4.00 -0.19
N HIS A 89 -3.58 -4.68 -0.37
CA HIS A 89 -4.36 -4.68 -1.61
C HIS A 89 -5.82 -4.39 -1.28
N ILE A 90 -6.41 -3.45 -2.02
CA ILE A 90 -7.81 -3.05 -1.84
C ILE A 90 -8.73 -4.18 -2.28
N SER A 91 -8.49 -4.75 -3.46
CA SER A 91 -9.27 -5.87 -3.99
C SER A 91 -8.72 -7.22 -3.52
N ASN A 92 -9.58 -8.24 -3.54
CA ASN A 92 -9.10 -9.61 -3.33
C ASN A 92 -8.38 -10.09 -4.59
N THR A 93 -7.06 -10.01 -4.58
CA THR A 93 -6.21 -10.37 -5.72
C THR A 93 -6.33 -11.84 -6.10
N PHE A 94 -6.69 -12.71 -5.15
CA PHE A 94 -6.86 -14.14 -5.40
C PHE A 94 -8.17 -14.49 -6.13
N ALA A 95 -9.09 -13.53 -6.22
CA ALA A 95 -10.30 -13.66 -7.00
C ALA A 95 -10.15 -13.08 -8.42
N ARG A 96 -8.93 -12.66 -8.78
CA ARG A 96 -8.62 -12.02 -10.06
C ARG A 96 -7.71 -12.90 -10.90
N GLU A 97 -7.06 -12.32 -11.92
CA GLU A 97 -6.19 -13.08 -12.84
C GLU A 97 -5.04 -13.75 -12.11
N SER A 98 -4.61 -14.92 -12.61
CA SER A 98 -3.59 -15.73 -11.95
C SER A 98 -2.26 -14.99 -11.72
N PHE A 99 -1.89 -14.03 -12.61
CA PHE A 99 -0.65 -13.27 -12.42
C PHE A 99 -0.69 -12.38 -11.16
N ARG A 100 -1.89 -12.11 -10.61
CA ARG A 100 -2.04 -11.33 -9.36
C ARG A 100 -1.89 -12.17 -8.11
N HIS A 101 -1.67 -13.46 -8.24
CA HIS A 101 -1.48 -14.37 -7.11
C HIS A 101 -0.03 -14.42 -6.63
N GLN A 102 0.89 -13.82 -7.38
CA GLN A 102 2.31 -13.77 -7.04
C GLN A 102 2.69 -12.34 -6.63
N SER A 103 3.50 -12.22 -5.57
CA SER A 103 4.00 -10.94 -5.10
C SER A 103 5.51 -10.98 -4.94
N TYR A 104 6.20 -9.96 -5.49
CA TYR A 104 7.62 -9.74 -5.25
C TYR A 104 7.87 -8.98 -3.94
N ILE A 105 6.81 -8.50 -3.28
CA ILE A 105 6.89 -7.73 -2.04
C ILE A 105 6.71 -8.63 -0.83
N SER A 106 5.77 -9.57 -0.89
CA SER A 106 5.35 -10.42 0.22
C SER A 106 6.51 -11.13 0.94
N PRO A 107 7.54 -11.66 0.26
CA PRO A 107 8.62 -12.36 0.95
C PRO A 107 9.38 -11.50 1.96
N ASN A 108 9.37 -10.17 1.78
CA ASN A 108 10.09 -9.23 2.64
C ASN A 108 9.15 -8.32 3.46
N ALA A 109 7.85 -8.54 3.37
CA ALA A 109 6.86 -7.80 4.16
C ALA A 109 6.67 -8.46 5.53
N LYS A 110 6.35 -7.65 6.53
CA LYS A 110 5.97 -8.12 7.86
C LYS A 110 4.65 -8.89 7.82
N GLY A 111 3.73 -8.47 6.95
CA GLY A 111 2.43 -9.10 6.79
C GLY A 111 1.73 -8.59 5.52
N ILE A 112 0.59 -9.20 5.22
CA ILE A 112 -0.17 -8.93 4.01
C ILE A 112 -1.64 -8.82 4.36
N ILE A 113 -2.31 -7.78 3.86
CA ILE A 113 -3.74 -7.57 4.01
C ILE A 113 -4.34 -7.41 2.62
N VAL A 114 -5.32 -8.23 2.29
CA VAL A 114 -5.88 -8.33 0.94
C VAL A 114 -7.41 -8.34 1.00
N GLY A 115 -8.05 -7.44 0.26
CA GLY A 115 -9.46 -7.63 -0.10
C GLY A 115 -10.49 -6.92 0.76
N PHE A 116 -10.11 -6.06 1.68
CA PHE A 116 -11.05 -5.36 2.56
C PHE A 116 -11.33 -3.92 2.13
N GLY A 117 -11.10 -3.61 0.85
CA GLY A 117 -11.31 -2.26 0.36
C GLY A 117 -10.36 -1.27 1.03
N LEU A 118 -10.83 -0.04 1.23
CA LEU A 118 -10.03 0.99 1.92
C LEU A 118 -9.75 0.62 3.37
N GLU A 119 -10.63 -0.15 4.01
CA GLU A 119 -10.40 -0.62 5.39
C GLU A 119 -9.10 -1.42 5.54
N SER A 120 -8.58 -1.97 4.45
CA SER A 120 -7.28 -2.67 4.46
C SER A 120 -6.16 -1.81 5.02
N TYR A 121 -6.18 -0.50 4.76
CA TYR A 121 -5.18 0.43 5.30
C TYR A 121 -5.32 0.62 6.80
N GLU A 122 -6.54 0.70 7.31
CA GLU A 122 -6.78 0.80 8.76
C GLU A 122 -6.34 -0.46 9.47
N LEU A 123 -6.64 -1.62 8.91
CA LEU A 123 -6.19 -2.90 9.46
C LEU A 123 -4.66 -2.95 9.55
N ALA A 124 -3.98 -2.43 8.54
CA ALA A 124 -2.52 -2.35 8.54
C ALA A 124 -2.00 -1.40 9.63
N LEU A 125 -2.65 -0.27 9.86
CA LEU A 125 -2.30 0.64 10.95
C LEU A 125 -2.40 -0.07 12.30
N ARG A 126 -3.46 -0.82 12.52
CA ARG A 126 -3.65 -1.58 13.76
C ARG A 126 -2.58 -2.64 13.96
N ALA A 127 -2.08 -3.22 12.88
CA ALA A 127 -1.04 -4.23 12.95
C ALA A 127 0.32 -3.67 13.40
N PHE A 128 0.51 -2.36 13.35
CA PHE A 128 1.70 -1.68 13.86
C PHE A 128 1.58 -1.25 15.32
N GLU A 129 0.38 -1.29 15.88
CA GLU A 129 0.14 -0.90 17.29
C GLU A 129 0.72 -1.91 18.28
#